data_7d12441eccfc2d19b453855641319db0
#
_entry.id   7d12441eccfc2d19b453855641319db0
#
_cell.length_a   1.000
_cell.length_b   1.000
_cell.length_c   1.000
_cell.angle_alpha   90.00
_cell.angle_beta   90.00
_cell.angle_gamma   90.00
#
_symmetry.space_group_name_H-M   'P 1'
#
loop_
_entity.id
_entity.type
_entity.pdbx_description
1 polymer ?
#
loop_
_entity_poly.entity_id
_entity_poly.type
_entity_poly.pdbx_seq_one_letter_code
_entity_poly.pdbx_strand_id
1 'polypeptide(L)'
;MLETNKKQIHIVSFSGGKDSTAMLLKMIENNMQIDDIIFLDTTVEFPEMYEHIDKVEKYINRKITKLKAEKDFEYMLLHYEKKKGKNKGQKGYSFPDFRNRWCTNYFKKSIIRKYIKSKYRNCEVIEYHGIAVDEPDRLAKNKEKIIKYPLAEWNMIEQDCLNYCYSKGFNWDGLYEKFARLSCWCCPLQRLGGLKIIYIKNILICGIN
;
A
#
# COMPACT_ATOMS: atom_id res chain seq x y z
N MET A 1 -18.74 26.95 23.64
CA MET A 1 -17.48 26.52 23.02
C MET A 1 -17.71 26.52 21.51
N LEU A 2 -17.05 27.40 20.78
CA LEU A 2 -17.14 27.43 19.32
C LEU A 2 -16.49 26.16 18.81
N GLU A 3 -17.25 25.20 18.27
CA GLU A 3 -16.69 24.10 17.47
C GLU A 3 -15.99 24.74 16.28
N THR A 4 -14.67 24.76 16.34
CA THR A 4 -13.85 25.14 15.18
C THR A 4 -14.06 24.06 14.13
N ASN A 5 -14.92 24.34 13.16
CA ASN A 5 -15.22 23.46 12.03
C ASN A 5 -13.92 23.33 11.20
N LYS A 6 -13.09 22.34 11.54
CA LYS A 6 -11.84 22.08 10.81
C LYS A 6 -12.20 21.60 9.41
N LYS A 7 -11.50 22.13 8.40
CA LYS A 7 -11.63 21.65 7.03
C LYS A 7 -11.34 20.15 6.99
N GLN A 8 -12.28 19.37 6.45
CA GLN A 8 -12.07 17.94 6.21
C GLN A 8 -11.29 17.72 4.91
N ILE A 9 -10.33 16.79 4.96
CA ILE A 9 -9.49 16.38 3.86
C ILE A 9 -9.65 14.88 3.67
N HIS A 10 -9.97 14.47 2.46
CA HIS A 10 -10.27 13.09 2.08
C HIS A 10 -9.08 12.49 1.33
N ILE A 11 -8.39 11.54 1.96
CA ILE A 11 -7.18 10.90 1.44
C ILE A 11 -7.46 9.45 1.08
N VAL A 12 -7.16 9.05 -0.14
CA VAL A 12 -7.19 7.65 -0.57
C VAL A 12 -5.83 7.02 -0.35
N SER A 13 -5.76 6.01 0.52
CA SER A 13 -4.57 5.17 0.70
C SER A 13 -4.50 4.14 -0.43
N PHE A 14 -3.79 4.49 -1.49
CA PHE A 14 -3.68 3.71 -2.71
C PHE A 14 -2.42 2.84 -2.68
N SER A 15 -2.58 1.52 -2.65
CA SER A 15 -1.45 0.59 -2.64
C SER A 15 -1.10 0.03 -4.02
N GLY A 16 -1.92 0.31 -5.04
CA GLY A 16 -1.80 -0.25 -6.38
C GLY A 16 -2.35 -1.68 -6.53
N GLY A 17 -2.70 -2.37 -5.43
CA GLY A 17 -3.34 -3.68 -5.48
C GLY A 17 -4.83 -3.61 -5.87
N LYS A 18 -5.42 -4.77 -6.22
CA LYS A 18 -6.81 -4.89 -6.73
C LYS A 18 -7.85 -4.14 -5.87
N ASP A 19 -7.77 -4.29 -4.56
CA ASP A 19 -8.76 -3.72 -3.64
C ASP A 19 -8.68 -2.19 -3.60
N SER A 20 -7.46 -1.63 -3.48
CA SER A 20 -7.27 -0.18 -3.50
C SER A 20 -7.55 0.44 -4.86
N THR A 21 -7.33 -0.29 -5.95
CA THR A 21 -7.66 0.15 -7.31
C THR A 21 -9.18 0.17 -7.51
N ALA A 22 -9.87 -0.92 -7.15
CA ALA A 22 -11.33 -0.99 -7.23
C ALA A 22 -11.98 0.10 -6.38
N MET A 23 -11.50 0.29 -5.13
CA MET A 23 -12.00 1.35 -4.25
C MET A 23 -11.85 2.74 -4.90
N LEU A 24 -10.65 3.09 -5.37
CA LEU A 24 -10.38 4.39 -5.96
C LEU A 24 -11.27 4.67 -7.17
N LEU A 25 -11.38 3.71 -8.10
CA LEU A 25 -12.20 3.86 -9.29
C LEU A 25 -13.69 4.02 -8.96
N LYS A 26 -14.22 3.19 -8.04
CA LYS A 26 -15.61 3.31 -7.61
C LYS A 26 -15.89 4.61 -6.83
N MET A 27 -14.94 5.10 -6.02
CA MET A 27 -15.08 6.41 -5.37
C MET A 27 -15.22 7.52 -6.39
N ILE A 28 -14.44 7.48 -7.49
CA ILE A 28 -14.52 8.45 -8.58
C ILE A 28 -15.86 8.34 -9.31
N GLU A 29 -16.28 7.12 -9.65
CA GLU A 29 -17.58 6.88 -10.31
C GLU A 29 -18.76 7.38 -9.47
N ASN A 30 -18.67 7.24 -8.15
CA ASN A 30 -19.68 7.71 -7.21
C ASN A 30 -19.53 9.21 -6.84
N ASN A 31 -18.66 9.96 -7.53
CA ASN A 31 -18.38 11.37 -7.27
C ASN A 31 -18.04 11.68 -5.79
N MET A 32 -17.38 10.75 -5.11
CA MET A 32 -16.94 10.97 -3.72
C MET A 32 -15.82 12.00 -3.68
N GLN A 33 -15.79 12.78 -2.60
CA GLN A 33 -14.72 13.75 -2.41
C GLN A 33 -13.38 13.02 -2.22
N ILE A 34 -12.37 13.42 -3.00
CA ILE A 34 -11.00 12.95 -2.91
C ILE A 34 -10.09 14.15 -3.06
N ASP A 35 -9.37 14.52 -2.00
CA ASP A 35 -8.44 15.66 -2.01
C ASP A 35 -7.01 15.21 -2.32
N ASP A 36 -6.64 13.97 -1.97
CA ASP A 36 -5.31 13.41 -2.26
C ASP A 36 -5.38 11.89 -2.46
N ILE A 37 -4.55 11.36 -3.35
CA ILE A 37 -4.38 9.93 -3.59
C ILE A 37 -2.92 9.63 -3.29
N ILE A 38 -2.64 8.79 -2.30
CA ILE A 38 -1.28 8.58 -1.80
C ILE A 38 -0.85 7.13 -2.00
N PHE A 39 0.25 6.97 -2.72
CA PHE A 39 1.00 5.72 -2.84
C PHE A 39 2.28 5.79 -2.00
N LEU A 40 2.50 4.78 -1.16
CA LEU A 40 3.68 4.66 -0.30
C LEU A 40 4.65 3.66 -0.92
N ASP A 41 5.66 4.19 -1.60
CA ASP A 41 6.68 3.39 -2.29
C ASP A 41 7.64 2.75 -1.27
N THR A 42 7.63 1.42 -1.22
CA THR A 42 8.55 0.64 -0.37
C THR A 42 9.89 0.35 -1.03
N THR A 43 10.07 0.73 -2.31
CA THR A 43 11.25 0.47 -3.16
C THR A 43 11.46 -0.99 -3.57
N VAL A 44 10.55 -1.87 -3.15
CA VAL A 44 10.58 -3.32 -3.44
C VAL A 44 9.21 -3.83 -3.92
N GLU A 45 8.46 -2.98 -4.61
CA GLU A 45 7.26 -3.41 -5.31
C GLU A 45 7.64 -4.14 -6.62
N PHE A 46 6.72 -4.94 -7.18
CA PHE A 46 6.91 -5.50 -8.51
C PHE A 46 7.02 -4.39 -9.56
N PRO A 47 7.86 -4.54 -10.61
CA PRO A 47 7.92 -3.56 -11.69
C PRO A 47 6.55 -3.28 -12.32
N GLU A 48 5.76 -4.31 -12.54
CA GLU A 48 4.41 -4.25 -13.08
C GLU A 48 3.45 -3.42 -12.21
N MET A 49 3.76 -3.30 -10.91
CA MET A 49 2.99 -2.45 -10.00
C MET A 49 3.20 -0.96 -10.31
N TYR A 50 4.44 -0.54 -10.59
CA TYR A 50 4.71 0.85 -10.97
C TYR A 50 4.04 1.21 -12.29
N GLU A 51 4.09 0.32 -13.28
CA GLU A 51 3.39 0.50 -14.56
C GLU A 51 1.87 0.59 -14.36
N HIS A 52 1.31 -0.26 -13.49
CA HIS A 52 -0.10 -0.21 -13.15
C HIS A 52 -0.49 1.14 -12.51
N ILE A 53 0.31 1.66 -11.57
CA ILE A 53 0.06 2.95 -10.93
C ILE A 53 0.04 4.07 -11.99
N ASP A 54 0.97 4.06 -12.95
CA ASP A 54 1.02 5.04 -14.03
C ASP A 54 -0.18 4.89 -15.00
N LYS A 55 -0.63 3.65 -15.27
CA LYS A 55 -1.86 3.37 -16.04
C LYS A 55 -3.10 3.93 -15.32
N VAL A 56 -3.21 3.71 -14.00
CA VAL A 56 -4.32 4.24 -13.19
C VAL A 56 -4.30 5.78 -13.16
N GLU A 57 -3.15 6.39 -12.95
CA GLU A 57 -2.98 7.86 -12.93
C GLU A 57 -3.48 8.50 -14.24
N LYS A 58 -3.13 7.89 -15.37
CA LYS A 58 -3.60 8.31 -16.70
C LYS A 58 -5.10 8.12 -16.87
N TYR A 59 -5.61 6.96 -16.46
CA TYR A 59 -7.03 6.60 -16.60
C TYR A 59 -7.95 7.55 -15.84
N ILE A 60 -7.59 7.88 -14.59
CA ILE A 60 -8.38 8.77 -13.74
C ILE A 60 -8.12 10.26 -14.04
N ASN A 61 -7.14 10.58 -14.87
CA ASN A 61 -6.68 11.94 -15.17
C ASN A 61 -6.41 12.77 -13.90
N ARG A 62 -5.83 12.15 -12.88
CA ARG A 62 -5.49 12.78 -11.59
C ARG A 62 -4.15 12.27 -11.10
N LYS A 63 -3.35 13.17 -10.50
CA LYS A 63 -2.05 12.84 -9.91
C LYS A 63 -2.18 11.92 -8.70
N ILE A 64 -1.31 10.91 -8.65
CA ILE A 64 -1.07 10.05 -7.48
C ILE A 64 0.20 10.54 -6.78
N THR A 65 0.07 10.97 -5.54
CA THR A 65 1.19 11.42 -4.72
C THR A 65 2.04 10.21 -4.31
N LYS A 66 3.20 10.05 -4.95
CA LYS A 66 4.14 8.95 -4.67
C LYS A 66 5.10 9.39 -3.56
N LEU A 67 4.95 8.81 -2.36
CA LEU A 67 5.80 9.10 -1.21
C LEU A 67 6.82 7.99 -1.00
N LYS A 68 8.09 8.36 -0.94
CA LYS A 68 9.23 7.45 -0.78
C LYS A 68 10.05 7.83 0.46
N ALA A 69 10.63 6.82 1.13
CA ALA A 69 11.59 7.04 2.21
C ALA A 69 12.92 7.57 1.66
N GLU A 70 13.66 8.29 2.49
CA GLU A 70 15.01 8.78 2.15
C GLU A 70 15.99 7.65 1.81
N LYS A 71 15.89 6.55 2.56
CA LYS A 71 16.70 5.34 2.35
C LYS A 71 15.80 4.23 1.84
N ASP A 72 16.28 3.46 0.86
CA ASP A 72 15.58 2.32 0.29
C ASP A 72 15.61 1.09 1.21
N PHE A 73 14.92 0.02 0.77
CA PHE A 73 14.79 -1.20 1.55
C PHE A 73 16.15 -1.90 1.72
N GLU A 74 16.97 -1.96 0.67
CA GLU A 74 18.27 -2.62 0.70
C GLU A 74 19.22 -1.92 1.67
N TYR A 75 19.28 -0.58 1.63
CA TYR A 75 20.08 0.19 2.59
C TYR A 75 19.66 -0.09 4.02
N MET A 76 18.35 -0.12 4.30
CA MET A 76 17.84 -0.38 5.64
C MET A 76 18.14 -1.81 6.10
N LEU A 77 18.06 -2.76 5.17
CA LEU A 77 18.31 -4.17 5.44
C LEU A 77 19.77 -4.45 5.76
N LEU A 78 20.71 -3.85 5.00
CA LEU A 78 22.13 -4.21 5.01
C LEU A 78 23.05 -3.18 5.67
N HIS A 79 22.75 -1.89 5.57
CA HIS A 79 23.72 -0.83 5.87
C HIS A 79 23.31 0.11 7.01
N TYR A 80 22.01 0.18 7.34
CA TYR A 80 21.55 1.09 8.38
C TYR A 80 22.14 0.75 9.74
N GLU A 81 22.87 1.67 10.35
CA GLU A 81 23.40 1.51 11.70
C GLU A 81 22.29 1.71 12.75
N LYS A 82 22.08 0.70 13.59
CA LYS A 82 21.08 0.74 14.67
C LYS A 82 21.50 1.74 15.76
N LYS A 83 20.70 2.78 15.96
CA LYS A 83 21.04 3.89 16.88
C LYS A 83 20.61 3.66 18.32
N LYS A 84 19.79 2.64 18.60
CA LYS A 84 19.18 2.39 19.93
C LYS A 84 19.07 0.90 20.24
N GLY A 85 18.87 0.58 21.52
CA GLY A 85 18.62 -0.77 22.02
C GLY A 85 19.88 -1.64 22.15
N LYS A 86 19.67 -2.93 22.45
CA LYS A 86 20.74 -3.93 22.69
C LYS A 86 21.70 -4.07 21.50
N ASN A 87 21.21 -3.82 20.30
CA ASN A 87 21.98 -3.97 19.06
C ASN A 87 22.50 -2.63 18.50
N LYS A 88 22.67 -1.60 19.35
CA LYS A 88 23.25 -0.30 18.94
C LYS A 88 24.62 -0.51 18.30
N GLY A 89 24.87 0.17 17.19
CA GLY A 89 26.11 0.09 16.40
C GLY A 89 26.14 -1.04 15.38
N GLN A 90 25.25 -2.04 15.45
CA GLN A 90 25.16 -3.09 14.42
C GLN A 90 24.54 -2.53 13.14
N LYS A 91 25.08 -2.96 12.00
CA LYS A 91 24.58 -2.60 10.67
C LYS A 91 23.42 -3.51 10.24
N GLY A 92 22.49 -2.93 9.52
CA GLY A 92 21.33 -3.58 8.93
C GLY A 92 20.27 -4.04 9.92
N TYR A 93 19.02 -4.04 9.46
CA TYR A 93 17.96 -4.75 10.15
C TYR A 93 17.96 -6.22 9.69
N SER A 94 17.49 -7.15 10.54
CA SER A 94 17.16 -8.49 10.08
C SER A 94 16.10 -8.43 9.00
N PHE A 95 16.01 -9.46 8.14
CA PHE A 95 14.88 -9.57 7.20
C PHE A 95 13.56 -9.43 7.96
N PRO A 96 12.60 -8.64 7.48
CA PRO A 96 11.34 -8.46 8.19
C PRO A 96 10.57 -9.78 8.28
N ASP A 97 9.91 -10.00 9.41
CA ASP A 97 9.03 -11.14 9.63
C ASP A 97 7.67 -10.70 10.17
N PHE A 98 6.80 -11.66 10.50
CA PHE A 98 5.45 -11.34 11.00
C PHE A 98 5.47 -10.65 12.38
N ARG A 99 6.52 -10.82 13.20
CA ARG A 99 6.70 -10.18 14.50
C ARG A 99 7.41 -8.84 14.39
N ASN A 100 8.42 -8.77 13.52
CA ASN A 100 9.26 -7.59 13.34
C ASN A 100 9.05 -6.93 11.96
N ARG A 101 7.96 -6.21 11.82
CA ARG A 101 7.58 -5.50 10.59
C ARG A 101 8.13 -4.06 10.58
N TRP A 102 9.44 -3.90 10.77
CA TRP A 102 10.08 -2.59 10.74
C TRP A 102 9.84 -1.84 9.42
N CYS A 103 9.75 -2.58 8.30
CA CYS A 103 9.45 -2.01 6.98
C CYS A 103 8.10 -1.26 6.96
N THR A 104 7.07 -1.77 7.61
CA THR A 104 5.77 -1.08 7.71
C THR A 104 5.88 0.23 8.46
N ASN A 105 6.67 0.27 9.54
CA ASN A 105 6.86 1.49 10.30
C ASN A 105 7.69 2.51 9.53
N TYR A 106 8.78 2.09 8.90
CA TYR A 106 9.71 2.97 8.21
C TYR A 106 9.15 3.49 6.88
N PHE A 107 8.68 2.58 6.00
CA PHE A 107 8.25 2.95 4.64
C PHE A 107 6.78 3.40 4.53
N LYS A 108 5.96 3.12 5.54
CA LYS A 108 4.53 3.46 5.47
C LYS A 108 4.12 4.42 6.58
N LYS A 109 4.06 3.96 7.84
CA LYS A 109 3.49 4.74 8.93
C LYS A 109 4.21 6.07 9.21
N SER A 110 5.55 6.08 9.20
CA SER A 110 6.31 7.29 9.49
C SER A 110 6.18 8.32 8.37
N ILE A 111 6.14 7.87 7.12
CA ILE A 111 6.09 8.73 5.95
C ILE A 111 4.73 9.40 5.83
N ILE A 112 3.66 8.61 5.85
CA ILE A 112 2.30 9.16 5.76
C ILE A 112 2.02 10.14 6.90
N ARG A 113 2.43 9.80 8.13
CA ARG A 113 2.26 10.69 9.30
C ARG A 113 3.02 12.01 9.14
N LYS A 114 4.26 11.99 8.62
CA LYS A 114 5.04 13.21 8.33
C LYS A 114 4.36 14.04 7.25
N TYR A 115 3.90 13.41 6.19
CA TYR A 115 3.23 14.08 5.07
C TYR A 115 1.93 14.76 5.51
N ILE A 116 1.05 14.04 6.20
CA ILE A 116 -0.21 14.58 6.71
C ILE A 116 0.07 15.76 7.65
N LYS A 117 1.03 15.60 8.59
CA LYS A 117 1.38 16.67 9.55
C LYS A 117 1.93 17.92 8.85
N SER A 118 2.67 17.79 7.76
CA SER A 118 3.23 18.93 7.03
C SER A 118 2.20 19.61 6.14
N LYS A 119 1.42 18.85 5.38
CA LYS A 119 0.51 19.38 4.35
C LYS A 119 -0.86 19.76 4.91
N TYR A 120 -1.36 19.03 5.91
CA TYR A 120 -2.73 19.15 6.42
C TYR A 120 -2.78 19.45 7.92
N ARG A 121 -1.88 20.28 8.42
CA ARG A 121 -1.62 20.52 9.85
C ARG A 121 -2.85 20.89 10.67
N ASN A 122 -3.78 21.66 10.11
CA ASN A 122 -4.96 22.18 10.82
C ASN A 122 -6.27 21.59 10.26
N CYS A 123 -6.19 20.46 9.55
CA CYS A 123 -7.34 19.81 8.96
C CYS A 123 -7.68 18.54 9.73
N GLU A 124 -8.94 18.13 9.63
CA GLU A 124 -9.38 16.79 9.99
C GLU A 124 -9.17 15.88 8.75
N VAL A 125 -8.40 14.82 8.90
CA VAL A 125 -8.09 13.91 7.78
C VAL A 125 -8.97 12.67 7.88
N ILE A 126 -9.65 12.34 6.79
CA ILE A 126 -10.41 11.11 6.59
C ILE A 126 -9.61 10.25 5.61
N GLU A 127 -9.21 9.05 6.05
CA GLU A 127 -8.46 8.12 5.20
C GLU A 127 -9.37 7.01 4.69
N TYR A 128 -9.31 6.74 3.39
CA TYR A 128 -10.01 5.63 2.74
C TYR A 128 -9.05 4.48 2.47
N HIS A 129 -9.37 3.31 3.02
CA HIS A 129 -8.55 2.10 2.88
C HIS A 129 -9.31 1.02 2.13
N GLY A 130 -8.67 0.43 1.09
CA GLY A 130 -9.21 -0.68 0.32
C GLY A 130 -9.08 -1.99 1.09
N ILE A 131 -10.05 -2.25 1.96
CA ILE A 131 -10.21 -3.51 2.69
C ILE A 131 -11.57 -4.06 2.33
N ALA A 132 -11.59 -5.27 1.76
CA ALA A 132 -12.80 -5.93 1.32
C ALA A 132 -13.61 -6.49 2.50
N VAL A 133 -14.90 -6.76 2.28
CA VAL A 133 -15.81 -7.21 3.35
C VAL A 133 -15.45 -8.58 3.90
N ASP A 134 -14.80 -9.43 3.11
CA ASP A 134 -14.31 -10.76 3.47
C ASP A 134 -12.96 -10.77 4.20
N GLU A 135 -12.48 -9.57 4.66
CA GLU A 135 -11.31 -9.42 5.51
C GLU A 135 -11.68 -8.91 6.94
N PRO A 136 -12.57 -9.61 7.70
CA PRO A 136 -13.13 -9.10 8.96
C PRO A 136 -12.07 -8.79 10.02
N ASP A 137 -11.00 -9.58 10.09
CA ASP A 137 -9.89 -9.34 11.03
C ASP A 137 -9.17 -8.01 10.80
N ARG A 138 -9.13 -7.55 9.55
CA ARG A 138 -8.52 -6.27 9.20
C ARG A 138 -9.46 -5.11 9.50
N LEU A 139 -10.75 -5.28 9.23
CA LEU A 139 -11.79 -4.29 9.55
C LEU A 139 -11.90 -4.07 11.06
N ALA A 140 -11.82 -5.13 11.87
CA ALA A 140 -11.93 -5.07 13.33
C ALA A 140 -10.74 -4.37 14.02
N LYS A 141 -9.56 -4.35 13.39
CA LYS A 141 -8.32 -3.80 14.00
C LYS A 141 -8.29 -2.29 14.08
N ASN A 142 -8.99 -1.59 13.20
CA ASN A 142 -8.99 -0.13 13.15
C ASN A 142 -10.37 0.41 13.51
N LYS A 143 -10.49 0.87 14.75
CA LYS A 143 -11.72 1.51 15.26
C LYS A 143 -11.64 3.04 15.23
N GLU A 144 -10.60 3.61 14.60
CA GLU A 144 -10.46 5.05 14.49
C GLU A 144 -11.52 5.61 13.54
N LYS A 145 -12.34 6.55 14.02
CA LYS A 145 -13.45 7.16 13.25
C LYS A 145 -13.01 7.84 11.95
N ILE A 146 -11.74 8.16 11.83
CA ILE A 146 -11.14 8.84 10.68
C ILE A 146 -10.84 7.89 9.49
N ILE A 147 -10.88 6.57 9.72
CA ILE A 147 -10.64 5.59 8.65
C ILE A 147 -11.97 5.03 8.16
N LYS A 148 -12.15 5.07 6.85
CA LYS A 148 -13.33 4.55 6.14
C LYS A 148 -12.95 3.37 5.26
N TYR A 149 -13.89 2.45 5.10
CA TYR A 149 -13.74 1.22 4.33
C TYR A 149 -14.84 1.09 3.26
N PRO A 150 -14.78 1.87 2.15
CA PRO A 150 -15.86 1.89 1.17
C PRO A 150 -16.19 0.53 0.58
N LEU A 151 -15.19 -0.34 0.35
CA LEU A 151 -15.43 -1.68 -0.17
C LEU A 151 -16.32 -2.52 0.75
N ALA A 152 -16.10 -2.43 2.07
CA ALA A 152 -16.95 -3.11 3.05
C ALA A 152 -18.35 -2.50 3.10
N GLU A 153 -18.48 -1.16 3.01
CA GLU A 153 -19.76 -0.46 2.93
C GLU A 153 -20.54 -0.84 1.66
N TRP A 154 -19.85 -1.11 0.54
CA TRP A 154 -20.43 -1.58 -0.72
C TRP A 154 -20.57 -3.11 -0.79
N ASN A 155 -20.30 -3.84 0.29
CA ASN A 155 -20.35 -5.30 0.39
C ASN A 155 -19.54 -6.02 -0.71
N MET A 156 -18.38 -5.46 -1.09
CA MET A 156 -17.49 -6.05 -2.09
C MET A 156 -16.48 -6.99 -1.45
N ILE A 157 -16.40 -8.21 -1.96
CA ILE A 157 -15.35 -9.18 -1.61
C ILE A 157 -14.10 -8.99 -2.49
N GLU A 158 -12.97 -9.58 -2.07
CA GLU A 158 -11.71 -9.49 -2.83
C GLU A 158 -11.83 -9.92 -4.29
N GLN A 159 -12.67 -10.92 -4.60
CA GLN A 159 -12.89 -11.40 -5.96
C GLN A 159 -13.67 -10.38 -6.80
N ASP A 160 -14.65 -9.70 -6.21
CA ASP A 160 -15.40 -8.64 -6.90
C ASP A 160 -14.48 -7.49 -7.29
N CYS A 161 -13.55 -7.12 -6.38
CA CYS A 161 -12.56 -6.10 -6.65
C CYS A 161 -11.67 -6.46 -7.85
N LEU A 162 -11.23 -7.72 -7.93
CA LEU A 162 -10.41 -8.19 -9.05
C LEU A 162 -11.18 -8.18 -10.36
N ASN A 163 -12.39 -8.75 -10.37
CA ASN A 163 -13.26 -8.80 -11.55
C ASN A 163 -13.61 -7.38 -12.05
N TYR A 164 -13.90 -6.47 -11.12
CA TYR A 164 -14.17 -5.08 -11.45
C TYR A 164 -12.95 -4.41 -12.10
N CYS A 165 -11.75 -4.60 -11.54
CA CYS A 165 -10.54 -4.06 -12.15
C CYS A 165 -10.29 -4.63 -13.56
N TYR A 166 -10.49 -5.92 -13.76
CA TYR A 166 -10.37 -6.55 -15.08
C TYR A 166 -11.37 -5.97 -16.08
N SER A 167 -12.62 -5.73 -15.67
CA SER A 167 -13.63 -5.09 -16.53
C SER A 167 -13.26 -3.66 -16.96
N LYS A 168 -12.38 -3.00 -16.19
CA LYS A 168 -11.82 -1.67 -16.50
C LYS A 168 -10.48 -1.73 -17.26
N GLY A 169 -10.00 -2.93 -17.60
CA GLY A 169 -8.76 -3.14 -18.36
C GLY A 169 -7.48 -3.17 -17.50
N PHE A 170 -7.59 -3.30 -16.19
CA PHE A 170 -6.44 -3.40 -15.29
C PHE A 170 -6.17 -4.86 -14.93
N ASN A 171 -5.04 -5.42 -15.37
CA ASN A 171 -4.69 -6.84 -15.20
C ASN A 171 -3.32 -7.09 -14.55
N TRP A 172 -2.55 -6.03 -14.21
CA TRP A 172 -1.19 -6.14 -13.63
C TRP A 172 -0.27 -7.10 -14.39
N ASP A 173 -0.41 -7.15 -15.72
CA ASP A 173 0.33 -8.04 -16.62
C ASP A 173 0.32 -9.51 -16.16
N GLY A 174 -0.84 -9.97 -15.68
CA GLY A 174 -1.07 -11.36 -15.26
C GLY A 174 -0.48 -11.72 -13.88
N LEU A 175 -0.05 -10.75 -13.06
CA LEU A 175 0.49 -11.07 -11.74
C LEU A 175 -0.54 -11.75 -10.83
N TYR A 176 -1.84 -11.38 -10.89
CA TYR A 176 -2.88 -12.03 -10.08
C TYR A 176 -3.22 -13.47 -10.51
N GLU A 177 -2.75 -13.92 -11.67
CA GLU A 177 -2.81 -15.33 -12.06
C GLU A 177 -1.78 -16.18 -11.30
N LYS A 178 -0.69 -15.55 -10.86
CA LYS A 178 0.45 -16.21 -10.19
C LYS A 178 0.44 -15.98 -8.69
N PHE A 179 -0.06 -14.85 -8.24
CA PHE A 179 -0.03 -14.42 -6.85
C PHE A 179 -1.44 -14.09 -6.35
N ALA A 180 -1.88 -14.77 -5.31
CA ALA A 180 -3.16 -14.44 -4.67
C ALA A 180 -3.22 -13.01 -4.10
N ARG A 181 -2.04 -12.43 -3.82
CA ARG A 181 -1.90 -11.09 -3.25
C ARG A 181 -0.67 -10.42 -3.83
N LEU A 182 -0.83 -9.18 -4.27
CA LEU A 182 0.30 -8.31 -4.64
C LEU A 182 0.68 -7.39 -3.47
N SER A 183 1.96 -7.35 -3.21
CA SER A 183 2.63 -6.49 -2.22
C SER A 183 4.10 -6.42 -2.62
N CYS A 184 4.98 -5.90 -1.76
CA CYS A 184 6.42 -6.00 -1.99
C CYS A 184 6.80 -7.43 -2.41
N TRP A 185 7.60 -7.59 -3.47
CA TRP A 185 7.99 -8.92 -3.96
C TRP A 185 8.68 -9.78 -2.88
N CYS A 186 9.40 -9.16 -1.94
CA CYS A 186 10.07 -9.81 -0.81
C CYS A 186 9.23 -9.82 0.48
N CYS A 187 7.91 -9.63 0.43
CA CYS A 187 7.08 -9.53 1.63
C CYS A 187 7.07 -10.85 2.44
N PRO A 188 7.40 -10.83 3.74
CA PRO A 188 7.38 -12.03 4.58
C PRO A 188 5.97 -12.58 4.82
N LEU A 189 4.93 -11.83 4.46
CA LEU A 189 3.54 -12.27 4.51
C LEU A 189 3.05 -12.87 3.19
N GLN A 190 3.94 -13.02 2.20
CA GLN A 190 3.62 -13.71 0.95
C GLN A 190 3.44 -15.20 1.21
N ARG A 191 2.51 -15.84 0.51
CA ARG A 191 2.34 -17.29 0.60
C ARG A 191 3.57 -18.01 0.04
N LEU A 192 3.90 -19.17 0.59
CA LEU A 192 5.08 -19.97 0.17
C LEU A 192 5.09 -20.25 -1.34
N GLY A 193 3.92 -20.49 -1.95
CA GLY A 193 3.81 -20.65 -3.41
C GLY A 193 4.33 -19.43 -4.17
N GLY A 194 3.92 -18.23 -3.76
CA GLY A 194 4.39 -16.98 -4.36
C GLY A 194 5.90 -16.78 -4.17
N LEU A 195 6.44 -17.06 -2.99
CA LEU A 195 7.88 -16.97 -2.75
C LEU A 195 8.69 -17.96 -3.62
N LYS A 196 8.18 -19.18 -3.84
CA LYS A 196 8.78 -20.14 -4.77
C LYS A 196 8.83 -19.62 -6.20
N ILE A 197 7.74 -19.01 -6.68
CA ILE A 197 7.69 -18.42 -8.03
C ILE A 197 8.74 -17.33 -8.19
N ILE A 198 8.85 -16.43 -7.20
CA ILE A 198 9.84 -15.34 -7.20
C ILE A 198 11.27 -15.91 -7.21
N TYR A 199 11.53 -16.93 -6.37
CA TYR A 199 12.83 -17.58 -6.28
C TYR A 199 13.23 -18.21 -7.61
N ILE A 200 12.34 -18.99 -8.23
CA ILE A 200 12.58 -19.61 -9.53
C ILE A 200 12.84 -18.56 -10.63
N LYS A 201 12.00 -17.49 -10.68
CA LYS A 201 12.17 -16.40 -11.65
C LYS A 201 13.54 -15.73 -11.51
N ASN A 202 13.98 -15.47 -10.27
CA ASN A 202 15.28 -14.85 -10.02
C ASN A 202 16.46 -15.78 -10.37
N ILE A 203 16.37 -17.09 -10.10
CA ILE A 203 17.39 -18.06 -10.53
C ILE A 203 17.52 -18.06 -12.05
N LEU A 204 16.41 -18.09 -12.78
CA LEU A 204 16.40 -18.07 -14.25
C LEU A 204 16.99 -16.77 -14.83
N ILE A 205 16.74 -15.63 -14.18
CA ILE A 205 17.29 -14.34 -14.61
C ILE A 205 18.79 -14.22 -14.31
N CYS A 206 19.25 -14.76 -13.17
CA CYS A 206 20.65 -14.71 -12.77
C CYS A 206 21.52 -15.78 -13.47
N GLY A 207 20.95 -16.66 -14.30
CA GLY A 207 21.71 -17.70 -15.03
C GLY A 207 22.43 -18.71 -14.13
N ILE A 208 21.98 -18.89 -12.91
CA ILE A 208 22.49 -19.91 -11.98
C ILE A 208 21.75 -21.20 -12.30
N ASN A 209 22.38 -22.04 -13.14
CA ASN A 209 21.98 -23.43 -13.38
C ASN A 209 22.47 -24.30 -12.23
#